data_63e50ef5b601838b3601eec43f5ccd70
#
_entry.id   63e50ef5b601838b3601eec43f5ccd70
#
_cell.length_a   1.000
_cell.length_b   1.000
_cell.length_c   1.000
_cell.angle_alpha   90.00
_cell.angle_beta   90.00
_cell.angle_gamma   90.00
#
_symmetry.space_group_name_H-M   'P 1'
#
loop_
_entity.id
_entity.type
_entity.pdbx_description
1 polymer ?
#
loop_
_entity_poly.entity_id
_entity_poly.type
_entity_poly.pdbx_seq_one_letter_code
_entity_poly.pdbx_strand_id
1 'polypeptide(L)'
;MRDFVELGLQAGRVNDGFTNVSDILRRLGVIAPDGALTNAAAVAFYKAPSAYPGMKLGLLAGNDKLDIFDLQQEDLPLIQLLKRAEFFVVSSIGRRFVFGEPGMQRREIPEIPREAVREAVANALCHRDYTTGTAVEVNVYMDFVEVVSPGLFPEGDAPENHLAGGDGGIEQRNPGIVQALFRSGTIEQYGTGIPRIKRCCDAEGVKFSYRQTANTTAIRFDRPGAQVSIEENASMPKHIGAAKYEILDEAERIAITLATERGRVTRRELSETAGIGK
;
A
#
# COMPACT_ATOMS: atom_id res chain seq x y z
N MET A 1 12.87 5.52 -15.83
CA MET A 1 12.63 6.26 -17.08
C MET A 1 11.85 5.43 -18.09
N ARG A 2 12.25 4.20 -18.44
CA ARG A 2 11.51 3.35 -19.42
C ARG A 2 10.05 3.17 -19.01
N ASP A 3 9.79 2.71 -17.79
CA ASP A 3 8.42 2.53 -17.25
C ASP A 3 7.57 3.81 -17.31
N PHE A 4 8.21 4.97 -17.08
CA PHE A 4 7.55 6.27 -17.16
C PHE A 4 7.06 6.56 -18.59
N VAL A 5 7.92 6.36 -19.59
CA VAL A 5 7.57 6.62 -21.00
C VAL A 5 6.49 5.65 -21.47
N GLU A 6 6.65 4.37 -21.18
CA GLU A 6 5.71 3.32 -21.58
C GLU A 6 4.30 3.57 -21.01
N LEU A 7 4.21 3.81 -19.72
CA LEU A 7 2.93 4.11 -19.06
C LEU A 7 2.34 5.43 -19.55
N GLY A 8 3.16 6.45 -19.75
CA GLY A 8 2.73 7.75 -20.24
C GLY A 8 2.19 7.70 -21.67
N LEU A 9 2.78 6.89 -22.55
CA LEU A 9 2.27 6.62 -23.88
C LEU A 9 0.93 5.90 -23.83
N GLN A 10 0.80 4.85 -23.00
CA GLN A 10 -0.45 4.13 -22.80
C GLN A 10 -1.57 5.03 -22.28
N ALA A 11 -1.24 5.99 -21.40
CA ALA A 11 -2.18 6.97 -20.87
C ALA A 11 -2.47 8.15 -21.82
N GLY A 12 -1.78 8.25 -22.95
CA GLY A 12 -1.89 9.38 -23.90
C GLY A 12 -1.36 10.71 -23.33
N ARG A 13 -0.53 10.66 -22.27
CA ARG A 13 0.01 11.85 -21.57
C ARG A 13 1.45 12.19 -21.92
N VAL A 14 2.10 11.30 -22.62
CA VAL A 14 3.41 11.44 -23.25
C VAL A 14 3.23 11.14 -24.74
N ASN A 15 3.79 11.94 -25.61
CA ASN A 15 3.72 11.76 -27.06
C ASN A 15 5.08 11.30 -27.61
N ASP A 16 5.11 10.91 -28.90
CA ASP A 16 6.31 10.46 -29.58
C ASP A 16 7.45 11.50 -29.68
N GLY A 17 7.18 12.75 -29.27
CA GLY A 17 8.19 13.81 -29.16
C GLY A 17 9.10 13.69 -27.93
N PHE A 18 8.85 12.72 -27.05
CA PHE A 18 9.73 12.39 -25.92
C PHE A 18 10.86 11.45 -26.39
N THR A 19 11.82 11.99 -27.14
CA THR A 19 12.82 11.22 -27.86
C THR A 19 14.07 10.89 -27.06
N ASN A 20 14.36 11.66 -26.03
CA ASN A 20 15.54 11.43 -25.18
C ASN A 20 15.29 11.84 -23.71
N VAL A 21 16.13 11.32 -22.82
CA VAL A 21 16.03 11.52 -21.38
C VAL A 21 16.08 13.01 -21.00
N SER A 22 16.95 13.79 -21.62
CA SER A 22 17.10 15.22 -21.31
C SER A 22 15.84 16.01 -21.67
N ASP A 23 15.18 15.69 -22.79
CA ASP A 23 13.94 16.32 -23.20
C ASP A 23 12.78 15.99 -22.23
N ILE A 24 12.68 14.74 -21.82
CA ILE A 24 11.70 14.31 -20.83
C ILE A 24 11.88 15.09 -19.52
N LEU A 25 13.09 15.15 -19.00
CA LEU A 25 13.38 15.83 -17.73
C LEU A 25 13.09 17.33 -17.80
N ARG A 26 13.38 17.99 -18.96
CA ARG A 26 13.02 19.41 -19.15
C ARG A 26 11.52 19.61 -19.17
N ARG A 27 10.77 18.80 -19.92
CA ARG A 27 9.30 18.90 -20.00
C ARG A 27 8.60 18.63 -18.70
N LEU A 28 9.22 17.84 -17.82
CA LEU A 28 8.75 17.61 -16.45
C LEU A 28 9.10 18.76 -15.50
N GLY A 29 9.95 19.70 -15.91
CA GLY A 29 10.40 20.79 -15.06
C GLY A 29 11.33 20.33 -13.92
N VAL A 30 12.02 19.20 -14.12
CA VAL A 30 12.89 18.61 -13.08
C VAL A 30 14.39 18.79 -13.38
N ILE A 31 14.71 19.71 -14.29
CA ILE A 31 16.06 20.24 -14.49
C ILE A 31 16.07 21.70 -14.01
N ALA A 32 17.02 22.04 -13.16
CA ALA A 32 17.25 23.40 -12.68
C ALA A 32 17.83 24.29 -13.79
N PRO A 33 17.78 25.63 -13.66
CA PRO A 33 18.30 26.57 -14.66
C PRO A 33 19.77 26.41 -15.01
N ASP A 34 20.57 25.91 -14.09
CA ASP A 34 21.99 25.59 -14.26
C ASP A 34 22.26 24.24 -14.97
N GLY A 35 21.20 23.53 -15.33
CA GLY A 35 21.26 22.19 -15.96
C GLY A 35 21.37 21.04 -14.97
N ALA A 36 21.43 21.27 -13.67
CA ALA A 36 21.47 20.22 -12.67
C ALA A 36 20.10 19.52 -12.51
N LEU A 37 20.12 18.26 -12.10
CA LEU A 37 18.90 17.55 -11.75
C LEU A 37 18.34 18.06 -10.41
N THR A 38 17.06 18.31 -10.37
CA THR A 38 16.37 18.65 -9.11
C THR A 38 16.22 17.42 -8.21
N ASN A 39 15.94 17.62 -6.93
CA ASN A 39 15.62 16.54 -5.99
C ASN A 39 14.40 15.71 -6.47
N ALA A 40 13.43 16.35 -7.12
CA ALA A 40 12.28 15.67 -7.72
C ALA A 40 12.70 14.68 -8.82
N ALA A 41 13.69 15.03 -9.66
CA ALA A 41 14.24 14.10 -10.65
C ALA A 41 14.91 12.89 -9.99
N ALA A 42 15.69 13.14 -8.92
CA ALA A 42 16.36 12.08 -8.19
C ALA A 42 15.34 11.09 -7.59
N VAL A 43 14.31 11.58 -6.92
CA VAL A 43 13.25 10.76 -6.30
C VAL A 43 12.45 10.01 -7.38
N ALA A 44 12.08 10.67 -8.47
CA ALA A 44 11.21 10.07 -9.49
C ALA A 44 11.90 8.96 -10.30
N PHE A 45 13.21 9.09 -10.58
CA PHE A 45 13.88 8.29 -11.61
C PHE A 45 15.13 7.57 -11.16
N TYR A 46 15.67 7.87 -9.97
CA TYR A 46 16.95 7.34 -9.56
C TYR A 46 16.80 6.01 -8.82
N LYS A 47 17.69 5.06 -9.10
CA LYS A 47 17.68 3.71 -8.52
C LYS A 47 18.68 3.53 -7.37
N ALA A 48 19.68 4.41 -7.26
CA ALA A 48 20.70 4.26 -6.21
C ALA A 48 20.23 4.78 -4.85
N PRO A 49 20.87 4.38 -3.77
CA PRO A 49 20.62 4.97 -2.45
C PRO A 49 20.69 6.49 -2.55
N SER A 50 19.57 7.13 -2.38
CA SER A 50 19.49 8.59 -2.40
C SER A 50 19.56 9.10 -0.97
N ALA A 51 19.82 10.40 -0.81
CA ALA A 51 19.67 11.06 0.48
C ALA A 51 18.23 10.97 1.04
N TYR A 52 17.31 10.48 0.21
CA TYR A 52 15.90 10.33 0.53
C TYR A 52 15.58 8.85 0.71
N PRO A 53 15.34 8.35 1.95
CA PRO A 53 14.91 6.98 2.16
C PRO A 53 13.59 6.75 1.40
N GLY A 54 13.50 5.62 0.73
CA GLY A 54 12.34 5.29 -0.10
C GLY A 54 11.07 5.01 0.72
N MET A 55 10.77 3.76 0.92
CA MET A 55 9.56 3.30 1.60
C MET A 55 9.87 2.11 2.51
N LYS A 56 9.19 2.03 3.64
CA LYS A 56 9.16 0.84 4.49
C LYS A 56 7.82 0.13 4.33
N LEU A 57 7.88 -1.19 4.18
CA LEU A 57 6.71 -2.05 4.07
C LEU A 57 6.74 -3.02 5.25
N GLY A 58 5.76 -2.93 6.14
CA GLY A 58 5.69 -3.74 7.36
C GLY A 58 4.48 -4.67 7.36
N LEU A 59 4.68 -5.94 7.69
CA LEU A 59 3.62 -6.88 8.05
C LEU A 59 3.72 -7.16 9.55
N LEU A 60 2.68 -6.83 10.31
CA LEU A 60 2.69 -6.82 11.76
C LEU A 60 1.67 -7.82 12.33
N ALA A 61 2.08 -8.48 13.41
CA ALA A 61 1.30 -9.54 14.05
C ALA A 61 0.14 -8.99 14.91
N GLY A 62 0.25 -7.76 15.38
CA GLY A 62 -0.74 -7.13 16.27
C GLY A 62 -1.19 -5.77 15.74
N ASN A 63 -1.57 -4.90 16.67
CA ASN A 63 -2.04 -3.54 16.40
C ASN A 63 -0.98 -2.48 16.74
N ASP A 64 0.23 -2.91 17.01
CA ASP A 64 1.39 -2.07 17.27
C ASP A 64 2.61 -2.52 16.44
N LYS A 65 3.73 -1.82 16.61
CA LYS A 65 4.97 -2.10 15.88
C LYS A 65 5.95 -2.99 16.65
N LEU A 66 5.50 -3.68 17.69
CA LEU A 66 6.38 -4.50 18.54
C LEU A 66 6.60 -5.90 17.93
N ASP A 67 5.55 -6.48 17.35
CA ASP A 67 5.62 -7.79 16.71
C ASP A 67 5.58 -7.66 15.19
N ILE A 68 6.71 -7.85 14.53
CA ILE A 68 6.88 -7.69 13.10
C ILE A 68 7.11 -9.06 12.45
N PHE A 69 6.24 -9.47 11.54
CA PHE A 69 6.42 -10.67 10.73
C PHE A 69 7.37 -10.47 9.57
N ASP A 70 7.27 -9.31 8.89
CA ASP A 70 8.13 -8.95 7.76
C ASP A 70 8.32 -7.44 7.72
N LEU A 71 9.54 -7.02 7.44
CA LEU A 71 9.91 -5.62 7.27
C LEU A 71 10.83 -5.48 6.06
N GLN A 72 10.39 -4.74 5.07
CA GLN A 72 11.14 -4.48 3.86
C GLN A 72 11.41 -2.98 3.75
N GLN A 73 12.60 -2.63 3.32
CA GLN A 73 12.94 -1.27 2.94
C GLN A 73 13.20 -1.24 1.44
N GLU A 74 12.47 -0.38 0.73
CA GLU A 74 12.51 -0.29 -0.71
C GLU A 74 13.04 1.09 -1.13
N ASP A 75 14.18 1.09 -1.82
CA ASP A 75 14.80 2.30 -2.39
C ASP A 75 14.73 2.20 -3.92
N LEU A 76 13.53 2.41 -4.44
CA LEU A 76 13.19 2.26 -5.86
C LEU A 76 12.73 3.61 -6.47
N PRO A 77 12.79 3.77 -7.79
CA PRO A 77 12.11 4.88 -8.46
C PRO A 77 10.62 4.95 -8.11
N LEU A 78 10.08 6.16 -8.06
CA LEU A 78 8.75 6.48 -7.55
C LEU A 78 7.62 5.57 -8.06
N ILE A 79 7.56 5.34 -9.39
CA ILE A 79 6.54 4.47 -10.00
C ILE A 79 6.67 3.03 -9.52
N GLN A 80 7.90 2.57 -9.32
CA GLN A 80 8.15 1.21 -8.81
C GLN A 80 7.82 1.09 -7.33
N LEU A 81 8.09 2.13 -6.51
CA LEU A 81 7.64 2.18 -5.12
C LEU A 81 6.13 2.04 -5.01
N LEU A 82 5.38 2.78 -5.84
CA LEU A 82 3.92 2.72 -5.83
C LEU A 82 3.41 1.32 -6.18
N LYS A 83 3.92 0.72 -7.26
CA LYS A 83 3.56 -0.65 -7.67
C LYS A 83 3.92 -1.67 -6.59
N ARG A 84 5.08 -1.50 -5.95
CA ARG A 84 5.57 -2.40 -4.92
C ARG A 84 4.70 -2.34 -3.67
N ALA A 85 4.32 -1.14 -3.22
CA ALA A 85 3.45 -0.94 -2.08
C ALA A 85 2.03 -1.50 -2.33
N GLU A 86 1.45 -1.22 -3.50
CA GLU A 86 0.16 -1.78 -3.90
C GLU A 86 0.19 -3.31 -3.89
N PHE A 87 1.21 -3.90 -4.51
CA PHE A 87 1.39 -5.35 -4.52
C PHE A 87 1.55 -5.92 -3.11
N PHE A 88 2.38 -5.28 -2.27
CA PHE A 88 2.62 -5.71 -0.90
C PHE A 88 1.32 -5.75 -0.09
N VAL A 89 0.55 -4.67 -0.11
CA VAL A 89 -0.73 -4.61 0.62
C VAL A 89 -1.68 -5.69 0.10
N VAL A 90 -1.94 -5.72 -1.22
CA VAL A 90 -2.92 -6.65 -1.81
C VAL A 90 -2.53 -8.12 -1.61
N SER A 91 -1.23 -8.43 -1.56
CA SER A 91 -0.77 -9.80 -1.28
C SER A 91 -0.80 -10.19 0.20
N SER A 92 -0.86 -9.20 1.10
CA SER A 92 -0.83 -9.40 2.55
C SER A 92 -2.21 -9.35 3.21
N ILE A 93 -3.24 -8.89 2.49
CA ILE A 93 -4.62 -8.82 2.99
C ILE A 93 -5.47 -9.96 2.42
N GLY A 94 -6.60 -10.24 3.07
CA GLY A 94 -7.58 -11.21 2.61
C GLY A 94 -8.26 -10.78 1.30
N ARG A 95 -8.94 -11.73 0.68
CA ARG A 95 -9.71 -11.51 -0.54
C ARG A 95 -10.93 -12.41 -0.55
N ARG A 96 -12.05 -11.88 -1.02
CA ARG A 96 -13.26 -12.65 -1.23
C ARG A 96 -13.40 -13.00 -2.71
N PHE A 97 -14.04 -14.13 -2.95
CA PHE A 97 -14.32 -14.59 -4.30
C PHE A 97 -15.81 -14.49 -4.58
N VAL A 98 -16.17 -13.75 -5.61
CA VAL A 98 -17.56 -13.64 -6.06
C VAL A 98 -17.72 -14.46 -7.33
N PHE A 99 -18.63 -15.42 -7.29
CA PHE A 99 -19.02 -16.21 -8.44
C PHE A 99 -20.15 -15.45 -9.13
N GLY A 100 -19.94 -15.07 -10.40
CA GLY A 100 -21.00 -14.51 -11.24
C GLY A 100 -22.00 -15.58 -11.70
N GLU A 101 -22.86 -15.20 -12.65
CA GLU A 101 -23.77 -16.17 -13.30
C GLU A 101 -23.02 -17.31 -13.96
N PRO A 102 -23.68 -18.50 -14.19
CA PRO A 102 -23.05 -19.65 -14.83
C PRO A 102 -22.37 -19.26 -16.15
N GLY A 103 -21.03 -19.48 -16.21
CA GLY A 103 -20.18 -19.11 -17.36
C GLY A 103 -19.37 -17.82 -17.19
N MET A 104 -19.57 -17.04 -16.14
CA MET A 104 -18.71 -15.90 -15.81
C MET A 104 -17.45 -16.30 -15.04
N GLN A 105 -16.34 -15.61 -15.33
CA GLN A 105 -15.10 -15.78 -14.59
C GLN A 105 -15.27 -15.38 -13.13
N ARG A 106 -14.69 -16.15 -12.21
CA ARG A 106 -14.58 -15.83 -10.79
C ARG A 106 -13.90 -14.48 -10.62
N ARG A 107 -14.59 -13.57 -9.93
CA ARG A 107 -14.03 -12.24 -9.59
C ARG A 107 -13.42 -12.29 -8.19
N GLU A 108 -12.17 -11.88 -8.11
CA GLU A 108 -11.42 -11.74 -6.86
C GLU A 108 -11.49 -10.28 -6.39
N ILE A 109 -11.95 -10.07 -5.17
CA ILE A 109 -12.11 -8.74 -4.57
C ILE A 109 -11.26 -8.70 -3.30
N PRO A 110 -10.20 -7.89 -3.24
CA PRO A 110 -9.41 -7.72 -2.03
C PRO A 110 -10.21 -7.01 -0.93
N GLU A 111 -9.88 -7.26 0.34
CA GLU A 111 -10.51 -6.61 1.51
C GLU A 111 -10.52 -5.08 1.40
N ILE A 112 -9.45 -4.50 0.89
CA ILE A 112 -9.33 -3.07 0.66
C ILE A 112 -9.20 -2.85 -0.85
N PRO A 113 -9.99 -1.96 -1.46
CA PRO A 113 -9.93 -1.68 -2.89
C PRO A 113 -8.53 -1.27 -3.34
N ARG A 114 -8.04 -1.88 -4.41
CA ARG A 114 -6.71 -1.58 -4.98
C ARG A 114 -6.52 -0.11 -5.30
N GLU A 115 -7.55 0.52 -5.86
CA GLU A 115 -7.52 1.94 -6.20
C GLU A 115 -7.37 2.81 -4.95
N ALA A 116 -8.01 2.45 -3.84
CA ALA A 116 -7.90 3.19 -2.59
C ALA A 116 -6.47 3.10 -2.00
N VAL A 117 -5.88 1.90 -2.01
CA VAL A 117 -4.48 1.71 -1.59
C VAL A 117 -3.52 2.50 -2.46
N ARG A 118 -3.68 2.38 -3.79
CA ARG A 118 -2.83 3.08 -4.77
C ARG A 118 -2.89 4.59 -4.60
N GLU A 119 -4.09 5.14 -4.44
CA GLU A 119 -4.29 6.58 -4.24
C GLU A 119 -3.69 7.05 -2.92
N ALA A 120 -3.86 6.29 -1.83
CA ALA A 120 -3.27 6.61 -0.53
C ALA A 120 -1.73 6.64 -0.59
N VAL A 121 -1.11 5.66 -1.24
CA VAL A 121 0.35 5.62 -1.41
C VAL A 121 0.83 6.74 -2.33
N ALA A 122 0.11 7.02 -3.42
CA ALA A 122 0.43 8.12 -4.32
C ALA A 122 0.39 9.48 -3.59
N ASN A 123 -0.66 9.71 -2.79
CA ASN A 123 -0.78 10.93 -1.98
C ASN A 123 0.34 11.02 -0.94
N ALA A 124 0.68 9.92 -0.28
CA ALA A 124 1.79 9.86 0.67
C ALA A 124 3.12 10.26 0.00
N LEU A 125 3.39 9.79 -1.21
CA LEU A 125 4.59 10.14 -1.97
C LEU A 125 4.56 11.58 -2.52
N CYS A 126 3.42 12.06 -3.01
CA CYS A 126 3.25 13.41 -3.55
C CYS A 126 3.37 14.49 -2.47
N HIS A 127 2.82 14.24 -1.29
CA HIS A 127 2.74 15.21 -0.20
C HIS A 127 3.79 15.02 0.90
N ARG A 128 4.64 14.00 0.79
CA ARG A 128 5.75 13.76 1.71
C ARG A 128 6.61 14.99 1.90
N ASP A 129 7.01 15.24 3.12
CA ASP A 129 8.10 16.17 3.42
C ASP A 129 9.45 15.48 3.16
N TYR A 130 10.05 15.78 2.01
CA TYR A 130 11.35 15.22 1.60
C TYR A 130 12.54 15.92 2.29
N THR A 131 12.32 16.94 3.12
CA THR A 131 13.37 17.55 3.92
C THR A 131 13.72 16.70 5.14
N THR A 132 12.83 15.79 5.53
CA THR A 132 13.05 14.86 6.62
C THR A 132 13.73 13.59 6.15
N GLY A 133 14.56 12.99 7.00
CA GLY A 133 15.16 11.67 6.75
C GLY A 133 14.21 10.49 6.99
N THR A 134 12.91 10.72 7.14
CA THR A 134 11.92 9.68 7.48
C THR A 134 11.26 9.14 6.21
N ALA A 135 11.23 7.82 6.05
CA ALA A 135 10.57 7.16 4.92
C ALA A 135 9.03 7.22 5.03
N VAL A 136 8.34 7.05 3.90
CA VAL A 136 6.93 6.66 3.90
C VAL A 136 6.84 5.23 4.44
N GLU A 137 5.85 4.95 5.28
CA GLU A 137 5.61 3.60 5.80
C GLU A 137 4.25 3.10 5.32
N VAL A 138 4.21 1.84 4.88
CA VAL A 138 2.98 1.12 4.54
C VAL A 138 2.94 -0.12 5.42
N ASN A 139 2.08 -0.09 6.42
CA ASN A 139 2.00 -1.10 7.45
C ASN A 139 0.68 -1.87 7.36
N VAL A 140 0.77 -3.19 7.23
CA VAL A 140 -0.36 -4.10 7.25
C VAL A 140 -0.43 -4.74 8.64
N TYR A 141 -1.44 -4.36 9.40
CA TYR A 141 -1.77 -4.92 10.72
C TYR A 141 -2.85 -6.01 10.60
N MET A 142 -3.16 -6.66 11.68
CA MET A 142 -4.19 -7.69 11.71
C MET A 142 -5.56 -7.15 11.29
N ASP A 143 -5.96 -5.99 11.81
CA ASP A 143 -7.30 -5.42 11.67
C ASP A 143 -7.36 -4.11 10.86
N PHE A 144 -6.22 -3.59 10.40
CA PHE A 144 -6.17 -2.41 9.53
C PHE A 144 -4.90 -2.38 8.66
N VAL A 145 -4.93 -1.52 7.64
CA VAL A 145 -3.75 -1.10 6.88
C VAL A 145 -3.55 0.38 7.09
N GLU A 146 -2.33 0.82 7.34
CA GLU A 146 -1.98 2.21 7.55
C GLU A 146 -0.88 2.65 6.58
N VAL A 147 -1.08 3.79 5.92
CA VAL A 147 -0.06 4.47 5.11
C VAL A 147 0.32 5.76 5.82
N VAL A 148 1.57 5.87 6.25
CA VAL A 148 2.10 7.01 7.02
C VAL A 148 3.08 7.78 6.16
N SER A 149 2.85 9.09 6.03
CA SER A 149 3.72 10.02 5.31
C SER A 149 4.28 11.08 6.25
N PRO A 150 5.60 11.36 6.21
CA PRO A 150 6.15 12.55 6.84
C PRO A 150 5.56 13.82 6.23
N GLY A 151 5.15 14.74 7.07
CA GLY A 151 4.51 16.00 6.69
C GLY A 151 3.04 16.07 7.12
N LEU A 152 2.54 17.30 7.22
CA LEU A 152 1.16 17.60 7.61
C LEU A 152 0.40 18.14 6.41
N PHE A 153 -0.91 18.20 6.49
CA PHE A 153 -1.71 19.00 5.57
C PHE A 153 -1.28 20.48 5.67
N PRO A 154 -1.42 21.26 4.60
CA PRO A 154 -1.20 22.71 4.64
C PRO A 154 -1.99 23.38 5.76
N GLU A 155 -1.50 24.50 6.26
CA GLU A 155 -2.20 25.26 7.29
C GLU A 155 -3.60 25.67 6.80
N GLY A 156 -4.62 25.39 7.58
CA GLY A 156 -6.03 25.66 7.22
C GLY A 156 -6.68 24.61 6.33
N ASP A 157 -5.95 23.56 5.92
CA ASP A 157 -6.48 22.43 5.19
C ASP A 157 -6.54 21.16 6.05
N ALA A 158 -7.51 20.31 5.76
CA ALA A 158 -7.73 19.04 6.44
C ALA A 158 -8.38 18.02 5.52
N PRO A 159 -8.23 16.70 5.78
CA PRO A 159 -8.88 15.67 4.99
C PRO A 159 -10.40 15.83 4.87
N GLU A 160 -11.04 16.34 5.91
CA GLU A 160 -12.48 16.58 6.01
C GLU A 160 -12.95 17.58 4.94
N ASN A 161 -12.16 18.59 4.62
CA ASN A 161 -12.47 19.58 3.59
C ASN A 161 -12.61 18.93 2.23
N HIS A 162 -11.74 17.98 1.90
CA HIS A 162 -11.76 17.24 0.65
C HIS A 162 -12.89 16.21 0.60
N LEU A 163 -13.24 15.61 1.74
CA LEU A 163 -14.36 14.66 1.85
C LEU A 163 -15.73 15.35 1.67
N ALA A 164 -15.85 16.60 2.10
CA ALA A 164 -17.05 17.40 1.97
C ALA A 164 -17.28 17.94 0.53
N GLY A 165 -16.36 17.70 -0.40
CA GLY A 165 -16.45 18.18 -1.78
C GLY A 165 -16.05 19.66 -1.92
N GLY A 166 -15.34 20.21 -0.96
CA GLY A 166 -14.79 21.56 -1.06
C GLY A 166 -13.73 21.65 -2.15
N ASP A 167 -13.73 22.78 -2.88
CA ASP A 167 -12.66 23.17 -3.82
C ASP A 167 -11.38 23.59 -3.03
N GLY A 168 -10.91 22.75 -2.11
CA GLY A 168 -9.69 22.98 -1.38
C GLY A 168 -8.56 23.20 -2.38
N GLY A 169 -8.03 24.42 -2.43
CA GLY A 169 -6.90 24.75 -3.29
C GLY A 169 -5.77 23.78 -2.97
N ILE A 170 -5.40 22.95 -3.94
CA ILE A 170 -4.41 21.90 -3.73
C ILE A 170 -3.05 22.55 -3.78
N GLU A 171 -2.52 22.90 -2.63
CA GLU A 171 -1.11 23.25 -2.54
C GLU A 171 -0.27 21.97 -2.73
N GLN A 172 0.44 21.94 -3.85
CA GLN A 172 1.33 20.82 -4.18
C GLN A 172 2.69 21.01 -3.51
N ARG A 173 2.97 20.29 -2.43
CA ARG A 173 4.28 20.35 -1.77
C ARG A 173 5.42 19.95 -2.70
N ASN A 174 5.21 19.00 -3.60
CA ASN A 174 6.22 18.47 -4.50
C ASN A 174 5.74 18.46 -5.97
N PRO A 175 5.62 19.63 -6.62
CA PRO A 175 5.01 19.73 -7.96
C PRO A 175 5.74 18.91 -9.03
N GLY A 176 7.07 18.78 -8.98
CA GLY A 176 7.83 17.94 -9.91
C GLY A 176 7.52 16.45 -9.77
N ILE A 177 7.26 15.97 -8.54
CA ILE A 177 6.86 14.59 -8.26
C ILE A 177 5.43 14.35 -8.77
N VAL A 178 4.52 15.27 -8.48
CA VAL A 178 3.13 15.22 -8.96
C VAL A 178 3.09 15.17 -10.48
N GLN A 179 3.89 16.02 -11.16
CA GLN A 179 3.99 16.02 -12.62
C GLN A 179 4.52 14.68 -13.17
N ALA A 180 5.53 14.09 -12.54
CA ALA A 180 6.07 12.80 -12.96
C ALA A 180 5.00 11.70 -12.86
N LEU A 181 4.27 11.61 -11.76
CA LEU A 181 3.19 10.63 -11.59
C LEU A 181 1.99 10.90 -12.51
N PHE A 182 1.61 12.16 -12.71
CA PHE A 182 0.55 12.53 -13.65
C PHE A 182 0.91 12.17 -15.09
N ARG A 183 2.08 12.57 -15.57
CA ARG A 183 2.52 12.27 -16.94
C ARG A 183 2.70 10.79 -17.22
N SER A 184 3.03 10.00 -16.20
CA SER A 184 3.04 8.55 -16.31
C SER A 184 1.65 7.90 -16.33
N GLY A 185 0.57 8.66 -16.19
CA GLY A 185 -0.78 8.11 -16.10
C GLY A 185 -1.08 7.42 -14.76
N THR A 186 -0.22 7.60 -13.78
CA THR A 186 -0.35 6.91 -12.49
C THR A 186 -1.35 7.57 -11.58
N ILE A 187 -1.47 8.91 -11.62
CA ILE A 187 -2.41 9.73 -10.85
C ILE A 187 -3.19 10.71 -11.73
N GLU A 188 -4.28 11.27 -11.19
CA GLU A 188 -5.00 12.41 -11.73
C GLU A 188 -4.63 13.70 -10.98
N GLN A 189 -4.80 14.88 -11.63
CA GLN A 189 -4.44 16.17 -11.04
C GLN A 189 -5.64 17.05 -10.63
N TYR A 190 -6.82 16.48 -10.49
CA TYR A 190 -8.03 17.27 -10.23
C TYR A 190 -8.45 17.37 -8.75
N GLY A 191 -7.54 17.10 -7.80
CA GLY A 191 -7.90 17.11 -6.38
C GLY A 191 -8.89 16.04 -5.94
N THR A 192 -9.08 15.04 -6.79
CA THR A 192 -10.08 13.99 -6.58
C THR A 192 -9.54 12.77 -5.83
N GLY A 193 -8.32 12.82 -5.31
CA GLY A 193 -7.67 11.69 -4.65
C GLY A 193 -8.45 11.19 -3.44
N ILE A 194 -8.69 12.05 -2.46
CA ILE A 194 -9.46 11.69 -1.25
C ILE A 194 -10.92 11.33 -1.58
N PRO A 195 -11.67 12.08 -2.40
CA PRO A 195 -12.99 11.66 -2.89
C PRO A 195 -12.99 10.30 -3.60
N ARG A 196 -11.93 9.97 -4.35
CA ARG A 196 -11.79 8.66 -5.02
C ARG A 196 -11.61 7.53 -4.00
N ILE A 197 -10.74 7.72 -3.01
CA ILE A 197 -10.59 6.77 -1.89
C ILE A 197 -11.95 6.52 -1.26
N LYS A 198 -12.69 7.59 -0.91
CA LYS A 198 -14.01 7.48 -0.31
C LYS A 198 -14.96 6.66 -1.18
N ARG A 199 -15.07 6.98 -2.46
CA ARG A 199 -15.97 6.28 -3.39
C ARG A 199 -15.65 4.79 -3.48
N CYS A 200 -14.37 4.43 -3.60
CA CYS A 200 -13.95 3.04 -3.69
C CYS A 200 -14.21 2.29 -2.37
N CYS A 201 -13.93 2.92 -1.24
CA CYS A 201 -14.17 2.33 0.07
C CYS A 201 -15.65 2.17 0.38
N ASP A 202 -16.48 3.18 0.09
CA ASP A 202 -17.93 3.11 0.28
C ASP A 202 -18.57 1.98 -0.54
N ALA A 203 -18.10 1.78 -1.79
CA ALA A 203 -18.60 0.72 -2.67
C ALA A 203 -18.34 -0.70 -2.13
N GLU A 204 -17.28 -0.90 -1.37
CA GLU A 204 -16.89 -2.21 -0.81
C GLU A 204 -17.14 -2.30 0.71
N GLY A 205 -17.73 -1.25 1.33
CA GLY A 205 -18.04 -1.21 2.76
C GLY A 205 -16.81 -1.07 3.66
N VAL A 206 -15.69 -0.56 3.14
CA VAL A 206 -14.45 -0.36 3.87
C VAL A 206 -14.49 1.00 4.58
N LYS A 207 -14.23 1.02 5.87
CA LYS A 207 -14.05 2.27 6.63
C LYS A 207 -12.61 2.73 6.51
N PHE A 208 -12.43 4.05 6.44
CA PHE A 208 -11.10 4.65 6.52
C PHE A 208 -11.15 5.95 7.32
N SER A 209 -10.00 6.34 7.84
CA SER A 209 -9.83 7.57 8.62
C SER A 209 -8.45 8.17 8.39
N TYR A 210 -8.34 9.47 8.62
CA TYR A 210 -7.06 10.17 8.66
C TYR A 210 -6.66 10.46 10.10
N ARG A 211 -5.36 10.44 10.35
CA ARG A 211 -4.77 10.83 11.63
C ARG A 211 -3.53 11.69 11.36
N GLN A 212 -3.40 12.77 12.09
CA GLN A 212 -2.18 13.57 12.11
C GLN A 212 -1.50 13.47 13.48
N THR A 213 -0.19 13.43 13.46
CA THR A 213 0.67 13.58 14.63
C THR A 213 1.40 14.92 14.52
N ALA A 214 2.41 15.17 15.36
CA ALA A 214 3.21 16.40 15.24
C ALA A 214 3.91 16.57 13.87
N ASN A 215 4.30 15.47 13.22
CA ASN A 215 5.17 15.49 12.04
C ASN A 215 4.70 14.60 10.89
N THR A 216 3.62 13.83 11.06
CA THR A 216 3.17 12.86 10.06
C THR A 216 1.68 12.93 9.84
N THR A 217 1.28 12.60 8.63
CA THR A 217 -0.11 12.30 8.27
C THR A 217 -0.22 10.82 7.95
N ALA A 218 -1.26 10.17 8.47
CA ALA A 218 -1.56 8.78 8.20
C ALA A 218 -2.99 8.61 7.72
N ILE A 219 -3.18 7.71 6.75
CA ILE A 219 -4.49 7.17 6.39
C ILE A 219 -4.53 5.71 6.83
N ARG A 220 -5.62 5.35 7.51
CA ARG A 220 -5.90 4.00 7.98
C ARG A 220 -7.15 3.47 7.29
N PHE A 221 -7.08 2.23 6.80
CA PHE A 221 -8.18 1.45 6.26
C PHE A 221 -8.48 0.29 7.20
N ASP A 222 -9.70 0.19 7.70
CA ASP A 222 -10.11 -0.96 8.51
C ASP A 222 -10.24 -2.22 7.63
N ARG A 223 -9.89 -3.38 8.18
CA ARG A 223 -9.99 -4.67 7.51
C ARG A 223 -11.23 -5.42 7.99
N PRO A 224 -12.35 -5.33 7.28
CA PRO A 224 -13.61 -5.94 7.72
C PRO A 224 -13.55 -7.47 7.80
N GLY A 225 -12.72 -8.12 6.98
CA GLY A 225 -12.54 -9.57 6.98
C GLY A 225 -11.70 -10.10 8.16
N ALA A 226 -10.87 -9.25 8.77
CA ALA A 226 -10.03 -9.67 9.89
C ALA A 226 -10.84 -10.00 11.15
N GLN A 227 -11.97 -9.32 11.39
CA GLN A 227 -12.83 -9.58 12.53
C GLN A 227 -13.52 -10.96 12.43
N VAL A 228 -13.97 -11.35 11.25
CA VAL A 228 -14.54 -12.69 11.02
C VAL A 228 -13.48 -13.77 11.25
N SER A 229 -12.25 -13.52 10.80
CA SER A 229 -11.12 -14.43 11.01
C SER A 229 -10.71 -14.56 12.49
N ILE A 230 -10.86 -13.51 13.28
CA ILE A 230 -10.51 -13.52 14.71
C ILE A 230 -11.52 -14.34 15.51
N GLU A 231 -12.81 -14.24 15.21
CA GLU A 231 -13.86 -15.03 15.90
C GLU A 231 -13.82 -16.51 15.48
N GLU A 232 -13.57 -16.81 14.21
CA GLU A 232 -13.40 -18.20 13.73
C GLU A 232 -12.04 -18.80 14.13
N ASN A 233 -11.00 -17.97 14.32
CA ASN A 233 -9.62 -18.40 14.59
C ASN A 233 -9.18 -18.18 16.05
N ALA A 234 -10.10 -18.06 17.00
CA ALA A 234 -9.74 -18.05 18.45
C ALA A 234 -8.95 -19.31 18.86
N SER A 235 -8.90 -20.35 18.02
CA SER A 235 -8.07 -21.54 18.14
C SER A 235 -6.77 -21.52 17.33
N MET A 236 -6.48 -20.45 16.57
CA MET A 236 -5.28 -20.39 15.72
C MET A 236 -4.00 -20.14 16.53
N PRO A 237 -2.95 -20.92 16.31
CA PRO A 237 -1.63 -20.66 16.87
C PRO A 237 -1.08 -19.30 16.38
N LYS A 238 -0.65 -18.47 17.31
CA LYS A 238 -0.14 -17.10 17.07
C LYS A 238 1.05 -16.97 16.09
N HIS A 239 1.60 -18.09 15.61
CA HIS A 239 2.82 -18.13 14.81
C HIS A 239 2.62 -18.45 13.32
N ILE A 240 1.37 -18.64 12.88
CA ILE A 240 1.07 -19.00 11.49
C ILE A 240 0.05 -18.03 10.94
N GLY A 241 0.41 -17.29 9.90
CA GLY A 241 -0.52 -16.38 9.22
C GLY A 241 -1.72 -17.13 8.60
N ALA A 242 -2.90 -16.50 8.65
CA ALA A 242 -4.18 -17.09 8.17
C ALA A 242 -4.06 -17.75 6.78
N ALA A 243 -3.37 -17.10 5.83
CA ALA A 243 -3.17 -17.64 4.47
C ALA A 243 -2.34 -18.93 4.43
N LYS A 244 -1.44 -19.15 5.39
CA LYS A 244 -0.71 -20.43 5.51
C LYS A 244 -1.52 -21.49 6.20
N TYR A 245 -2.35 -21.11 7.15
CA TYR A 245 -3.20 -22.04 7.89
C TYR A 245 -4.34 -22.61 7.03
N GLU A 246 -4.88 -21.82 6.11
CA GLU A 246 -5.93 -22.27 5.17
C GLU A 246 -5.44 -23.32 4.16
N ILE A 247 -4.14 -23.33 3.85
CA ILE A 247 -3.53 -24.30 2.91
C ILE A 247 -3.25 -25.64 3.59
N LEU A 248 -3.22 -25.68 4.94
CA LEU A 248 -2.90 -26.87 5.71
C LEU A 248 -4.09 -27.85 5.73
N ASP A 249 -3.78 -29.12 5.67
CA ASP A 249 -4.77 -30.17 5.91
C ASP A 249 -5.17 -30.23 7.39
N GLU A 250 -6.21 -31.01 7.70
CA GLU A 250 -6.77 -31.12 9.04
C GLU A 250 -5.75 -31.67 10.06
N ALA A 251 -4.92 -32.62 9.63
CA ALA A 251 -3.87 -33.19 10.48
C ALA A 251 -2.74 -32.22 10.78
N GLU A 252 -2.36 -31.42 9.80
CA GLU A 252 -1.37 -30.34 9.95
C GLU A 252 -1.86 -29.25 10.89
N ARG A 253 -3.14 -28.87 10.79
CA ARG A 253 -3.77 -27.89 11.72
C ARG A 253 -3.78 -28.41 13.16
N ILE A 254 -4.17 -29.67 13.35
CA ILE A 254 -4.13 -30.31 14.68
C ILE A 254 -2.71 -30.39 15.22
N ALA A 255 -1.73 -30.76 14.38
CA ALA A 255 -0.31 -30.82 14.78
C ALA A 255 0.21 -29.48 15.29
N ILE A 256 -0.13 -28.41 14.58
CA ILE A 256 0.29 -27.06 14.93
C ILE A 256 -0.39 -26.58 16.20
N THR A 257 -1.68 -26.83 16.38
CA THR A 257 -2.42 -26.50 17.59
C THR A 257 -1.81 -27.20 18.81
N LEU A 258 -1.58 -28.51 18.73
CA LEU A 258 -0.97 -29.28 19.80
C LEU A 258 0.49 -28.83 20.11
N ALA A 259 1.27 -28.53 19.08
CA ALA A 259 2.64 -28.03 19.23
C ALA A 259 2.67 -26.66 19.91
N THR A 260 1.69 -25.79 19.63
CA THR A 260 1.58 -24.46 20.23
C THR A 260 1.16 -24.53 21.70
N GLU A 261 0.21 -25.40 22.03
CA GLU A 261 -0.26 -25.55 23.40
C GLU A 261 0.73 -26.24 24.32
N ARG A 262 1.48 -27.22 23.78
CA ARG A 262 2.32 -28.14 24.59
C ARG A 262 3.81 -27.99 24.33
N GLY A 263 4.21 -27.11 23.41
CA GLY A 263 5.60 -26.89 23.00
C GLY A 263 6.19 -28.01 22.15
N ARG A 264 5.51 -29.13 22.01
CA ARG A 264 5.90 -30.29 21.16
C ARG A 264 4.69 -31.15 20.85
N VAL A 265 4.74 -31.89 19.77
CA VAL A 265 3.75 -32.92 19.40
C VAL A 265 4.48 -34.20 18.98
N THR A 266 3.99 -35.34 19.41
CA THR A 266 4.50 -36.65 19.01
C THR A 266 3.58 -37.27 17.94
N ARG A 267 4.14 -38.17 17.12
CA ARG A 267 3.37 -38.88 16.10
C ARG A 267 2.18 -39.67 16.68
N ARG A 268 2.30 -40.17 17.89
CA ARG A 268 1.25 -40.88 18.59
C ARG A 268 0.10 -39.95 18.97
N GLU A 269 0.40 -38.80 19.57
CA GLU A 269 -0.59 -37.82 19.95
C GLU A 269 -1.34 -37.27 18.73
N LEU A 270 -0.64 -37.03 17.62
CA LEU A 270 -1.24 -36.60 16.38
C LEU A 270 -2.18 -37.65 15.82
N SER A 271 -1.75 -38.93 15.80
CA SER A 271 -2.56 -40.05 15.34
C SER A 271 -3.84 -40.25 16.16
N GLU A 272 -3.72 -40.12 17.48
CA GLU A 272 -4.86 -40.26 18.43
C GLU A 272 -5.85 -39.09 18.29
N THR A 273 -5.37 -37.85 18.06
CA THR A 273 -6.22 -36.67 17.99
C THR A 273 -6.81 -36.45 16.60
N ALA A 274 -6.06 -36.71 15.54
CA ALA A 274 -6.51 -36.53 14.15
C ALA A 274 -7.25 -37.75 13.59
N GLY A 275 -7.35 -38.84 14.35
CA GLY A 275 -8.02 -40.05 13.88
C GLY A 275 -7.34 -40.72 12.68
N ILE A 276 -6.09 -40.41 12.40
CA ILE A 276 -5.31 -40.93 11.30
C ILE A 276 -4.79 -42.32 11.73
N GLY A 277 -5.35 -43.37 11.17
CA GLY A 277 -5.01 -44.74 11.45
C GLY A 277 -3.52 -45.08 11.22
N LYS A 278 -3.09 -46.20 11.84
CA LYS A 278 -1.72 -46.73 11.82
C LYS A 278 -1.22 -47.01 10.42
#